data_5832a8d93f8749414c93e5831de4ae7c
#
_entry.id   5832a8d93f8749414c93e5831de4ae7c
#
_cell.length_a   1.000
_cell.length_b   1.000
_cell.length_c   1.000
_cell.angle_alpha   90.00
_cell.angle_beta   90.00
_cell.angle_gamma   90.00
#
_symmetry.space_group_name_H-M   'P 1'
#
loop_
_entity.id
_entity.type
_entity.pdbx_description
1 polymer ?
#
loop_
_entity_poly.entity_id
_entity_poly.type
_entity_poly.pdbx_seq_one_letter_code
_entity_poly.pdbx_strand_id
1 'polypeptide(L)'
;MVSDENQFPAIDSKTSKGLTLAIKVFFSIFAILTPLMMILMVWFTLASNSIKFEIKILIVVLAILVIGLFVWLLMVQIREKSTTKIIRATVDKTGIHHYSNQGLVKSIQYSQLMPNPENGEYDVFIYLDQSDTDMDLCFYVFDDAVNKVIRKALFIEGDVVVTNGNSLKKHFIKGISMFRPDLKIAPGVLDLYNLKKNL
;
A
#
# COMPACT_ATOMS: atom_id res chain seq x y z
N MET A 1 -21.27 1.89 -35.32
CA MET A 1 -20.83 1.45 -33.99
C MET A 1 -19.54 2.19 -33.68
N VAL A 2 -19.64 3.30 -32.97
CA VAL A 2 -18.44 4.00 -32.45
C VAL A 2 -17.94 3.15 -31.28
N SER A 3 -16.69 2.76 -31.31
CA SER A 3 -16.11 1.82 -30.35
C SER A 3 -16.19 2.40 -28.93
N ASP A 4 -16.73 1.65 -27.98
CA ASP A 4 -16.83 1.97 -26.55
C ASP A 4 -15.47 2.29 -25.87
N GLU A 5 -14.36 2.07 -26.57
CA GLU A 5 -13.01 2.39 -26.11
C GLU A 5 -12.78 3.87 -25.87
N ASN A 6 -13.51 4.77 -26.58
CA ASN A 6 -13.36 6.22 -26.41
C ASN A 6 -14.10 6.79 -25.18
N GLN A 7 -14.98 6.04 -24.55
CA GLN A 7 -15.77 6.53 -23.41
C GLN A 7 -15.06 6.32 -22.05
N PHE A 8 -14.18 5.32 -21.92
CA PHE A 8 -13.45 5.05 -20.69
C PHE A 8 -11.99 4.66 -21.01
N PRO A 9 -11.09 5.65 -21.21
CA PRO A 9 -9.71 5.40 -21.55
C PRO A 9 -8.96 4.75 -20.39
N ALA A 10 -8.02 3.85 -20.69
CA ALA A 10 -7.13 3.30 -19.70
C ALA A 10 -6.18 4.37 -19.13
N ILE A 11 -6.00 4.38 -17.81
CA ILE A 11 -5.05 5.24 -17.11
C ILE A 11 -4.00 4.38 -16.42
N ASP A 12 -2.73 4.63 -16.74
CA ASP A 12 -1.58 4.00 -16.10
C ASP A 12 -1.07 4.77 -14.89
N SER A 13 -0.49 4.04 -13.94
CA SER A 13 0.26 4.65 -12.85
C SER A 13 1.50 5.36 -13.36
N LYS A 14 1.70 6.59 -12.89
CA LYS A 14 2.95 7.34 -13.12
C LYS A 14 3.90 7.06 -11.96
N THR A 15 4.99 6.36 -12.24
CA THR A 15 5.98 6.01 -11.24
C THR A 15 7.17 6.97 -11.26
N SER A 16 7.67 7.33 -10.08
CA SER A 16 8.86 8.15 -9.94
C SER A 16 10.07 7.29 -9.56
N LYS A 17 10.90 6.95 -10.55
CA LYS A 17 12.15 6.18 -10.32
C LYS A 17 13.11 6.95 -9.40
N GLY A 18 13.22 8.28 -9.56
CA GLY A 18 14.08 9.11 -8.73
C GLY A 18 13.64 9.13 -7.27
N LEU A 19 12.36 9.33 -7.00
CA LEU A 19 11.84 9.32 -5.64
C LEU A 19 11.93 7.92 -5.01
N THR A 20 11.63 6.87 -5.76
CA THR A 20 11.82 5.49 -5.33
C THR A 20 13.28 5.21 -4.94
N LEU A 21 14.23 5.67 -5.76
CA LEU A 21 15.66 5.51 -5.46
C LEU A 21 16.06 6.31 -4.23
N ALA A 22 15.61 7.57 -4.13
CA ALA A 22 15.92 8.43 -2.98
C ALA A 22 15.43 7.81 -1.66
N ILE A 23 14.20 7.29 -1.63
CA ILE A 23 13.64 6.60 -0.47
C ILE A 23 14.48 5.35 -0.14
N LYS A 24 14.81 4.52 -1.13
CA LYS A 24 15.63 3.32 -0.92
C LYS A 24 17.03 3.67 -0.38
N VAL A 25 17.68 4.70 -0.93
CA VAL A 25 18.98 5.16 -0.46
C VAL A 25 18.87 5.69 0.96
N PHE A 26 17.85 6.49 1.28
CA PHE A 26 17.61 7.00 2.63
C PHE A 26 17.47 5.85 3.64
N PHE A 27 16.61 4.88 3.37
CA PHE A 27 16.44 3.71 4.25
C PHE A 27 17.70 2.86 4.34
N SER A 28 18.47 2.72 3.24
CA SER A 28 19.75 1.98 3.26
C SER A 28 20.81 2.68 4.13
N ILE A 29 20.91 4.01 4.04
CA ILE A 29 21.80 4.80 4.90
C ILE A 29 21.38 4.64 6.37
N PHE A 30 20.11 4.77 6.67
CA PHE A 30 19.57 4.60 8.01
C PHE A 30 19.83 3.19 8.55
N ALA A 31 19.68 2.18 7.68
CA ALA A 31 19.96 0.78 7.99
C ALA A 31 21.42 0.51 8.40
N ILE A 32 22.36 1.23 7.83
CA ILE A 32 23.78 1.10 8.14
C ILE A 32 24.16 1.97 9.37
N LEU A 33 23.64 3.19 9.42
CA LEU A 33 23.99 4.17 10.45
C LEU A 33 23.50 3.77 11.83
N THR A 34 22.28 3.18 11.92
CA THR A 34 21.68 2.80 13.21
C THR A 34 22.53 1.78 13.98
N PRO A 35 22.93 0.61 13.43
CA PRO A 35 23.78 -0.34 14.14
C PRO A 35 25.17 0.23 14.43
N LEU A 36 25.74 1.07 13.54
CA LEU A 36 27.01 1.74 13.79
C LEU A 36 26.95 2.64 15.02
N MET A 37 25.90 3.46 15.13
CA MET A 37 25.69 4.34 16.29
C MET A 37 25.50 3.52 17.58
N MET A 38 24.81 2.38 17.51
CA MET A 38 24.66 1.49 18.66
C MET A 38 25.99 0.89 19.12
N ILE A 39 26.85 0.48 18.18
CA ILE A 39 28.20 -0.02 18.51
C ILE A 39 29.02 1.07 19.15
N LEU A 40 29.02 2.29 18.63
CA LEU A 40 29.70 3.43 19.21
C LEU A 40 29.17 3.75 20.61
N MET A 41 27.87 3.74 20.82
CA MET A 41 27.24 3.95 22.12
C MET A 41 27.69 2.91 23.15
N VAL A 42 27.72 1.63 22.78
CA VAL A 42 28.22 0.55 23.63
C VAL A 42 29.68 0.76 23.97
N TRP A 43 30.52 1.05 22.97
CA TRP A 43 31.95 1.30 23.19
C TRP A 43 32.19 2.47 24.18
N PHE A 44 31.48 3.60 23.98
CA PHE A 44 31.58 4.76 24.87
C PHE A 44 31.10 4.43 26.29
N THR A 45 30.02 3.66 26.43
CA THR A 45 29.51 3.22 27.73
C THR A 45 30.48 2.32 28.46
N LEU A 46 31.12 1.37 27.78
CA LEU A 46 32.12 0.48 28.38
C LEU A 46 33.40 1.21 28.79
N ALA A 47 33.85 2.20 27.99
CA ALA A 47 35.02 3.01 28.27
C ALA A 47 34.81 4.00 29.42
N SER A 48 33.59 4.40 29.72
CA SER A 48 33.30 5.37 30.79
C SER A 48 33.39 4.73 32.17
N ASN A 49 34.23 5.32 33.06
CA ASN A 49 34.34 4.91 34.46
C ASN A 49 33.21 5.47 35.36
N SER A 50 32.46 6.46 34.88
CA SER A 50 31.41 7.12 35.65
C SER A 50 30.08 6.36 35.66
N ILE A 51 29.91 5.36 34.77
CA ILE A 51 28.67 4.61 34.61
C ILE A 51 28.73 3.33 35.44
N LYS A 52 27.72 3.10 36.29
CA LYS A 52 27.61 1.88 37.10
C LYS A 52 27.55 0.63 36.24
N PHE A 53 28.11 -0.46 36.73
CA PHE A 53 28.24 -1.74 36.02
C PHE A 53 26.88 -2.29 35.55
N GLU A 54 25.84 -2.19 36.39
CA GLU A 54 24.51 -2.65 36.08
C GLU A 54 23.91 -1.93 34.87
N ILE A 55 24.16 -0.62 34.78
CA ILE A 55 23.69 0.22 33.66
C ILE A 55 24.44 -0.16 32.38
N LYS A 56 25.74 -0.48 32.46
CA LYS A 56 26.53 -0.93 31.31
C LYS A 56 25.95 -2.21 30.74
N ILE A 57 25.64 -3.18 31.58
CA ILE A 57 24.99 -4.46 31.14
C ILE A 57 23.67 -4.17 30.45
N LEU A 58 22.81 -3.34 31.03
CA LEU A 58 21.52 -3.01 30.46
C LEU A 58 21.64 -2.41 29.05
N ILE A 59 22.60 -1.48 28.85
CA ILE A 59 22.83 -0.84 27.55
C ILE A 59 23.35 -1.85 26.53
N VAL A 60 24.25 -2.74 26.91
CA VAL A 60 24.76 -3.80 26.01
C VAL A 60 23.64 -4.75 25.60
N VAL A 61 22.81 -5.21 26.53
CA VAL A 61 21.68 -6.10 26.24
C VAL A 61 20.69 -5.41 25.29
N LEU A 62 20.34 -4.15 25.55
CA LEU A 62 19.44 -3.37 24.71
C LEU A 62 20.01 -3.21 23.29
N ALA A 63 21.32 -2.93 23.16
CA ALA A 63 21.96 -2.81 21.86
C ALA A 63 21.93 -4.12 21.07
N ILE A 64 22.17 -5.26 21.72
CA ILE A 64 22.07 -6.59 21.08
C ILE A 64 20.66 -6.87 20.60
N LEU A 65 19.63 -6.55 21.38
CA LEU A 65 18.23 -6.74 21.00
C LEU A 65 17.87 -5.86 19.79
N VAL A 66 18.27 -4.58 19.78
CA VAL A 66 17.99 -3.68 18.65
C VAL A 66 18.71 -4.13 17.38
N ILE A 67 19.99 -4.50 17.47
CA ILE A 67 20.75 -5.01 16.31
C ILE A 67 20.12 -6.32 15.79
N GLY A 68 19.74 -7.23 16.69
CA GLY A 68 19.10 -8.49 16.34
C GLY A 68 17.76 -8.27 15.61
N LEU A 69 16.92 -7.36 16.12
CA LEU A 69 15.67 -6.96 15.47
C LEU A 69 15.93 -6.38 14.07
N PHE A 70 16.94 -5.56 13.94
CA PHE A 70 17.30 -4.93 12.68
C PHE A 70 17.75 -5.94 11.63
N VAL A 71 18.63 -6.87 12.00
CA VAL A 71 19.06 -7.98 11.13
C VAL A 71 17.88 -8.85 10.72
N TRP A 72 16.97 -9.13 11.65
CA TRP A 72 15.76 -9.90 11.34
C TRP A 72 14.88 -9.18 10.30
N LEU A 73 14.63 -7.86 10.46
CA LEU A 73 13.87 -7.07 9.50
C LEU A 73 14.51 -7.05 8.10
N LEU A 74 15.86 -6.91 8.04
CA LEU A 74 16.58 -6.98 6.75
C LEU A 74 16.43 -8.35 6.09
N MET A 75 16.49 -9.44 6.86
CA MET A 75 16.29 -10.79 6.32
C MET A 75 14.88 -10.99 5.77
N VAL A 76 13.86 -10.44 6.44
CA VAL A 76 12.47 -10.48 5.94
C VAL A 76 12.36 -9.75 4.60
N GLN A 77 12.91 -8.53 4.48
CA GLN A 77 12.90 -7.77 3.24
C GLN A 77 13.60 -8.48 2.06
N ILE A 78 14.74 -9.15 2.34
CA ILE A 78 15.49 -9.88 1.30
C ILE A 78 14.74 -11.13 0.84
N ARG A 79 13.95 -11.75 1.74
CA ARG A 79 13.17 -12.96 1.43
C ARG A 79 11.96 -12.69 0.54
N GLU A 80 11.43 -11.46 0.51
CA GLU A 80 10.35 -11.10 -0.38
C GLU A 80 10.80 -11.25 -1.85
N LYS A 81 10.22 -12.25 -2.52
CA LYS A 81 10.59 -12.57 -3.91
C LYS A 81 10.22 -11.39 -4.83
N SER A 82 11.18 -10.96 -5.64
CA SER A 82 11.03 -9.89 -6.64
C SER A 82 9.89 -10.12 -7.65
N THR A 83 9.41 -11.35 -7.78
CA THR A 83 8.38 -11.77 -8.73
C THR A 83 6.98 -11.22 -8.41
N THR A 84 6.72 -10.89 -7.15
CA THR A 84 5.42 -10.37 -6.68
C THR A 84 5.41 -8.84 -6.57
N LYS A 85 6.53 -8.18 -6.85
CA LYS A 85 6.66 -6.74 -6.70
C LYS A 85 5.85 -6.00 -7.76
N ILE A 86 4.84 -5.28 -7.29
CA ILE A 86 3.99 -4.45 -8.14
C ILE A 86 4.79 -3.20 -8.54
N ILE A 87 4.94 -2.98 -9.86
CA ILE A 87 5.68 -1.84 -10.42
C ILE A 87 4.78 -0.90 -11.22
N ARG A 88 3.61 -1.35 -11.63
CA ARG A 88 2.63 -0.57 -12.39
C ARG A 88 1.21 -1.00 -12.04
N ALA A 89 0.31 -0.04 -11.96
CA ALA A 89 -1.13 -0.27 -11.92
C ALA A 89 -1.78 0.43 -13.12
N THR A 90 -2.81 -0.20 -13.69
CA THR A 90 -3.62 0.34 -14.79
C THR A 90 -5.08 0.23 -14.41
N VAL A 91 -5.85 1.29 -14.64
CA VAL A 91 -7.31 1.27 -14.52
C VAL A 91 -7.91 1.45 -15.90
N ASP A 92 -8.74 0.50 -16.32
CA ASP A 92 -9.42 0.50 -17.61
C ASP A 92 -10.91 0.11 -17.49
N LYS A 93 -11.56 -0.13 -18.61
CA LYS A 93 -12.99 -0.54 -18.67
C LYS A 93 -13.32 -1.85 -17.97
N THR A 94 -12.34 -2.69 -17.67
CA THR A 94 -12.52 -3.99 -17.02
C THR A 94 -12.29 -3.94 -15.52
N GLY A 95 -11.48 -2.98 -15.04
CA GLY A 95 -11.15 -2.85 -13.62
C GLY A 95 -9.79 -2.23 -13.35
N ILE A 96 -9.17 -2.64 -12.25
CA ILE A 96 -7.79 -2.30 -11.90
C ILE A 96 -6.88 -3.51 -11.99
N HIS A 97 -5.73 -3.32 -12.62
CA HIS A 97 -4.75 -4.34 -12.92
C HIS A 97 -3.39 -3.95 -12.37
N HIS A 98 -2.74 -4.87 -11.68
CA HIS A 98 -1.42 -4.67 -11.08
C HIS A 98 -0.40 -5.55 -11.80
N TYR A 99 0.71 -4.95 -12.20
CA TYR A 99 1.74 -5.61 -12.98
C TYR A 99 3.08 -5.63 -12.23
N SER A 100 3.78 -6.75 -12.35
CA SER A 100 5.20 -6.89 -12.03
C SER A 100 6.05 -6.83 -13.29
N ASN A 101 7.38 -7.02 -13.14
CA ASN A 101 8.29 -7.21 -14.29
C ASN A 101 7.95 -8.47 -15.12
N GLN A 102 7.21 -9.43 -14.57
CA GLN A 102 6.85 -10.69 -15.22
C GLN A 102 5.45 -10.68 -15.84
N GLY A 103 4.69 -9.60 -15.67
CA GLY A 103 3.35 -9.46 -16.20
C GLY A 103 2.29 -9.17 -15.14
N LEU A 104 1.05 -9.51 -15.43
CA LEU A 104 -0.10 -9.30 -14.56
C LEU A 104 0.03 -10.15 -13.28
N VAL A 105 -0.01 -9.49 -12.12
CA VAL A 105 0.05 -10.16 -10.79
C VAL A 105 -1.34 -10.28 -10.17
N LYS A 106 -2.12 -9.19 -10.26
CA LYS A 106 -3.43 -9.11 -9.62
C LYS A 106 -4.36 -8.26 -10.46
N SER A 107 -5.61 -8.66 -10.53
CA SER A 107 -6.66 -7.90 -11.17
C SER A 107 -7.88 -7.86 -10.25
N ILE A 108 -8.57 -6.73 -10.22
CA ILE A 108 -9.86 -6.57 -9.58
C ILE A 108 -10.80 -6.02 -10.66
N GLN A 109 -11.64 -6.89 -11.17
CA GLN A 109 -12.58 -6.53 -12.22
C GLN A 109 -13.85 -5.92 -11.63
N TYR A 110 -14.49 -4.98 -12.34
CA TYR A 110 -15.77 -4.43 -11.91
C TYR A 110 -16.85 -5.51 -11.75
N SER A 111 -16.81 -6.55 -12.58
CA SER A 111 -17.74 -7.69 -12.50
C SER A 111 -17.61 -8.51 -11.21
N GLN A 112 -16.44 -8.45 -10.54
CA GLN A 112 -16.18 -9.15 -9.27
C GLN A 112 -16.64 -8.37 -8.05
N LEU A 113 -16.98 -7.08 -8.23
CA LEU A 113 -17.46 -6.27 -7.13
C LEU A 113 -18.86 -6.74 -6.72
N MET A 114 -19.07 -6.82 -5.41
CA MET A 114 -20.32 -7.32 -4.81
C MET A 114 -20.94 -6.27 -3.90
N PRO A 115 -22.26 -6.30 -3.71
CA PRO A 115 -22.93 -5.55 -2.67
C PRO A 115 -22.42 -5.94 -1.28
N ASN A 116 -22.60 -5.06 -0.31
CA ASN A 116 -22.27 -5.33 1.08
C ASN A 116 -23.09 -6.53 1.61
N PRO A 117 -22.45 -7.63 2.04
CA PRO A 117 -23.14 -8.83 2.46
C PRO A 117 -23.91 -8.65 3.79
N GLU A 118 -23.57 -7.62 4.57
CA GLU A 118 -24.23 -7.30 5.84
C GLU A 118 -25.40 -6.32 5.66
N ASN A 119 -25.83 -6.06 4.42
CA ASN A 119 -26.87 -5.08 4.07
C ASN A 119 -26.57 -3.66 4.63
N GLY A 120 -25.28 -3.34 4.75
CA GLY A 120 -24.84 -2.00 5.16
C GLY A 120 -25.28 -0.92 4.15
N GLU A 121 -25.19 0.33 4.57
CA GLU A 121 -25.69 1.47 3.80
C GLU A 121 -24.96 1.63 2.45
N TYR A 122 -23.66 1.30 2.41
CA TYR A 122 -22.79 1.49 1.24
C TYR A 122 -21.97 0.25 0.91
N ASP A 123 -21.70 0.06 -0.40
CA ASP A 123 -20.90 -1.02 -0.96
C ASP A 123 -19.45 -0.56 -1.19
N VAL A 124 -19.27 0.75 -1.46
CA VAL A 124 -17.98 1.41 -1.67
C VAL A 124 -17.87 2.57 -0.70
N PHE A 125 -16.88 2.56 0.16
CA PHE A 125 -16.74 3.52 1.25
C PHE A 125 -15.28 3.76 1.63
N ILE A 126 -15.03 4.82 2.41
CA ILE A 126 -13.73 5.10 3.02
C ILE A 126 -13.73 4.49 4.41
N TYR A 127 -12.74 3.68 4.68
CA TYR A 127 -12.50 3.13 6.00
C TYR A 127 -11.34 3.89 6.66
N LEU A 128 -11.62 4.39 7.86
CA LEU A 128 -10.62 4.99 8.74
C LEU A 128 -10.32 3.94 9.81
N ASP A 129 -9.15 3.32 9.75
CA ASP A 129 -8.70 2.50 10.87
C ASP A 129 -8.33 3.43 12.04
N GLN A 130 -8.75 3.09 13.25
CA GLN A 130 -8.45 3.89 14.46
C GLN A 130 -6.95 3.95 14.78
N SER A 131 -6.15 3.05 14.20
CA SER A 131 -4.70 2.96 14.36
C SER A 131 -3.91 3.59 13.21
N ASP A 132 -4.55 3.89 12.09
CA ASP A 132 -3.88 4.36 10.87
C ASP A 132 -4.39 5.75 10.48
N THR A 133 -3.47 6.60 10.03
CA THR A 133 -3.79 7.92 9.48
C THR A 133 -4.27 7.84 8.02
N ASP A 134 -4.23 6.65 7.42
CA ASP A 134 -4.56 6.44 6.02
C ASP A 134 -6.05 6.15 5.80
N MET A 135 -6.61 6.84 4.82
CA MET A 135 -7.98 6.64 4.35
C MET A 135 -8.00 5.59 3.24
N ASP A 136 -8.43 4.38 3.59
CA ASP A 136 -8.57 3.31 2.62
C ASP A 136 -9.89 3.35 1.88
N LEU A 137 -9.83 3.33 0.54
CA LEU A 137 -11.01 3.10 -0.28
C LEU A 137 -11.32 1.60 -0.24
N CYS A 138 -12.44 1.25 0.40
CA CYS A 138 -12.88 -0.12 0.59
C CYS A 138 -14.10 -0.45 -0.27
N PHE A 139 -14.18 -1.72 -0.67
CA PHE A 139 -15.29 -2.32 -1.41
C PHE A 139 -15.36 -3.81 -1.12
N TYR A 140 -16.42 -4.47 -1.59
CA TYR A 140 -16.60 -5.90 -1.42
C TYR A 140 -16.36 -6.65 -2.73
N VAL A 141 -15.71 -7.82 -2.63
CA VAL A 141 -15.47 -8.74 -3.75
C VAL A 141 -15.76 -10.16 -3.33
N PHE A 142 -16.18 -10.99 -4.26
CA PHE A 142 -16.24 -12.42 -4.04
C PHE A 142 -14.83 -13.01 -4.07
N ASP A 143 -14.45 -13.76 -3.06
CA ASP A 143 -13.17 -14.45 -2.95
C ASP A 143 -13.38 -15.95 -3.08
N ASP A 144 -12.95 -16.51 -4.22
CA ASP A 144 -13.13 -17.93 -4.55
C ASP A 144 -12.39 -18.86 -3.57
N ALA A 145 -11.29 -18.40 -2.98
CA ALA A 145 -10.49 -19.22 -2.07
C ALA A 145 -11.22 -19.53 -0.76
N VAL A 146 -12.02 -18.58 -0.28
CA VAL A 146 -12.82 -18.74 0.96
C VAL A 146 -14.32 -18.88 0.70
N ASN A 147 -14.73 -18.85 -0.58
CA ASN A 147 -16.12 -18.96 -1.04
C ASN A 147 -17.05 -17.97 -0.32
N LYS A 148 -16.62 -16.73 -0.20
CA LYS A 148 -17.30 -15.68 0.57
C LYS A 148 -17.09 -14.31 -0.08
N VAL A 149 -18.05 -13.39 0.13
CA VAL A 149 -17.84 -11.96 -0.11
C VAL A 149 -16.99 -11.39 1.01
N ILE A 150 -15.88 -10.76 0.66
CA ILE A 150 -14.94 -10.15 1.63
C ILE A 150 -14.71 -8.68 1.30
N ARG A 151 -14.44 -7.89 2.35
CA ARG A 151 -14.00 -6.50 2.21
C ARG A 151 -12.55 -6.47 1.74
N LYS A 152 -12.26 -5.66 0.73
CA LYS A 152 -10.90 -5.37 0.26
C LYS A 152 -10.67 -3.86 0.20
N ALA A 153 -9.48 -3.44 0.58
CA ALA A 153 -8.99 -2.08 0.38
C ALA A 153 -8.31 -1.95 -0.99
N LEU A 154 -8.45 -0.79 -1.62
CA LEU A 154 -7.81 -0.49 -2.89
C LEU A 154 -6.37 -0.04 -2.65
N PHE A 155 -5.43 -0.93 -2.87
CA PHE A 155 -4.01 -0.62 -2.87
C PHE A 155 -3.56 -0.30 -4.30
N ILE A 156 -2.99 0.89 -4.49
CA ILE A 156 -2.34 1.31 -5.76
C ILE A 156 -0.83 1.29 -5.60
N GLU A 157 -0.37 1.38 -4.37
CA GLU A 157 1.04 1.42 -4.01
C GLU A 157 1.69 0.04 -4.16
N GLY A 158 2.93 0.04 -4.58
CA GLY A 158 3.75 -1.13 -4.75
C GLY A 158 5.20 -0.81 -4.36
N ASP A 159 6.16 -1.53 -4.95
CA ASP A 159 7.60 -1.32 -4.68
C ASP A 159 8.18 -0.04 -5.31
N VAL A 160 7.35 0.73 -6.00
CA VAL A 160 7.69 2.00 -6.63
C VAL A 160 6.72 3.09 -6.19
N VAL A 161 7.23 4.29 -6.05
CA VAL A 161 6.41 5.44 -5.69
C VAL A 161 5.52 5.84 -6.85
N VAL A 162 4.20 5.77 -6.64
CA VAL A 162 3.18 6.19 -7.61
C VAL A 162 2.80 7.64 -7.32
N THR A 163 2.93 8.52 -8.32
CA THR A 163 2.68 9.96 -8.16
C THR A 163 1.25 10.38 -8.52
N ASN A 164 0.51 9.54 -9.22
CA ASN A 164 -0.88 9.81 -9.64
C ASN A 164 -1.91 8.86 -9.00
N GLY A 165 -1.63 8.32 -7.82
CA GLY A 165 -2.50 7.35 -7.13
C GLY A 165 -3.93 7.85 -6.96
N ASN A 166 -4.12 9.11 -6.56
CA ASN A 166 -5.46 9.71 -6.44
C ASN A 166 -6.22 9.78 -7.78
N SER A 167 -5.52 10.00 -8.90
CA SER A 167 -6.16 10.00 -10.22
C SER A 167 -6.63 8.60 -10.61
N LEU A 168 -5.85 7.57 -10.28
CA LEU A 168 -6.23 6.17 -10.48
C LEU A 168 -7.42 5.78 -9.61
N LYS A 169 -7.40 6.12 -8.31
CA LYS A 169 -8.53 5.90 -7.40
C LYS A 169 -9.80 6.58 -7.92
N LYS A 170 -9.68 7.85 -8.33
CA LYS A 170 -10.80 8.61 -8.95
C LYS A 170 -11.32 7.93 -10.21
N HIS A 171 -10.44 7.47 -11.09
CA HIS A 171 -10.83 6.79 -12.33
C HIS A 171 -11.50 5.44 -12.04
N PHE A 172 -11.01 4.67 -11.08
CA PHE A 172 -11.63 3.42 -10.66
C PHE A 172 -13.05 3.63 -10.11
N ILE A 173 -13.27 4.67 -9.27
CA ILE A 173 -14.61 5.00 -8.77
C ILE A 173 -15.56 5.41 -9.89
N LYS A 174 -15.08 6.18 -10.90
CA LYS A 174 -15.87 6.47 -12.10
C LYS A 174 -16.27 5.21 -12.86
N GLY A 175 -15.32 4.26 -12.97
CA GLY A 175 -15.60 2.95 -13.56
C GLY A 175 -16.67 2.17 -12.79
N ILE A 176 -16.62 2.18 -11.44
CA ILE A 176 -17.69 1.56 -10.63
C ILE A 176 -19.04 2.20 -10.97
N SER A 177 -19.13 3.53 -10.94
CA SER A 177 -20.40 4.23 -11.24
C SER A 177 -20.93 3.95 -12.65
N MET A 178 -20.04 3.69 -13.62
CA MET A 178 -20.41 3.42 -15.02
C MET A 178 -20.76 1.96 -15.29
N PHE A 179 -19.95 1.03 -14.76
CA PHE A 179 -20.06 -0.40 -15.08
C PHE A 179 -20.81 -1.20 -14.02
N ARG A 180 -20.98 -0.63 -12.81
CA ARG A 180 -21.72 -1.23 -11.69
C ARG A 180 -22.60 -0.18 -11.00
N PRO A 181 -23.57 0.40 -11.73
CA PRO A 181 -24.51 1.41 -11.20
C PRO A 181 -25.43 0.86 -10.11
N ASP A 182 -25.47 -0.46 -9.93
CA ASP A 182 -26.19 -1.17 -8.88
C ASP A 182 -25.54 -0.99 -7.50
N LEU A 183 -24.23 -0.68 -7.44
CA LEU A 183 -23.49 -0.52 -6.20
C LEU A 183 -23.62 0.88 -5.60
N LYS A 184 -23.85 0.93 -4.29
CA LYS A 184 -24.01 2.18 -3.53
C LYS A 184 -22.66 2.72 -3.10
N ILE A 185 -22.28 3.88 -3.63
CA ILE A 185 -21.05 4.57 -3.28
C ILE A 185 -21.36 5.60 -2.19
N ALA A 186 -20.58 5.56 -1.09
CA ALA A 186 -20.75 6.51 0.01
C ALA A 186 -20.52 7.96 -0.45
N PRO A 187 -21.35 8.94 -0.02
CA PRO A 187 -21.20 10.36 -0.39
C PRO A 187 -19.81 10.92 -0.10
N GLY A 188 -19.18 10.50 1.01
CA GLY A 188 -17.83 10.90 1.37
C GLY A 188 -16.76 10.48 0.35
N VAL A 189 -16.95 9.34 -0.36
CA VAL A 189 -16.07 8.91 -1.46
C VAL A 189 -16.22 9.88 -2.64
N LEU A 190 -17.46 10.21 -3.02
CA LEU A 190 -17.74 11.13 -4.13
C LEU A 190 -17.21 12.53 -3.85
N ASP A 191 -17.30 12.99 -2.60
CA ASP A 191 -16.78 14.29 -2.17
C ASP A 191 -15.26 14.32 -2.22
N LEU A 192 -14.59 13.32 -1.63
CA LEU A 192 -13.12 13.24 -1.58
C LEU A 192 -12.49 13.29 -2.97
N TYR A 193 -13.11 12.62 -3.95
CA TYR A 193 -12.60 12.57 -5.31
C TYR A 193 -13.23 13.58 -6.27
N ASN A 194 -14.04 14.55 -5.75
CA ASN A 194 -14.73 15.57 -6.55
C ASN A 194 -15.53 14.98 -7.72
N LEU A 195 -16.40 14.02 -7.42
CA LEU A 195 -17.20 13.31 -8.43
C LEU A 195 -18.68 13.74 -8.46
N LYS A 196 -19.17 14.45 -7.44
CA LYS A 196 -20.59 14.89 -7.32
C LYS A 196 -21.14 15.72 -8.49
N LYS A 197 -20.27 16.37 -9.28
CA LYS A 197 -20.71 17.23 -10.39
C LYS A 197 -20.87 16.49 -11.72
N ASN A 198 -20.49 15.22 -11.82
CA ASN A 198 -20.33 14.49 -13.09
C ASN A 198 -21.06 13.14 -13.12
N LEU A 199 -21.89 12.84 -12.12
CA LEU A 199 -22.81 11.71 -12.03
C LEU A 199 -24.24 12.21 -11.95
#